data_fa11a05b5ff9653f4551f5e1d9c5fc02
#
_entry.id   fa11a05b5ff9653f4551f5e1d9c5fc02
#
_cell.length_a   1.000
_cell.length_b   1.000
_cell.length_c   1.000
_cell.angle_alpha   90.00
_cell.angle_beta   90.00
_cell.angle_gamma   90.00
#
_symmetry.space_group_name_H-M   'P 1'
#
loop_
_entity.id
_entity.type
_entity.pdbx_description
1 polymer ?
#
loop_
_entity_poly.entity_id
_entity_poly.type
_entity_poly.pdbx_seq_one_letter_code
_entity_poly.pdbx_strand_id
1 'polypeptide(L)'
;MLFCATAFLTACATKPPATAFDRPVTHALPVTEPTPLHTALAPLEAAHPNQSGFRVLSSGTDALQMRIALARAATKTLDMQYYIANEDTTGKLLLGAALYAADHGVRVRMLVDDLNFKDIDRTMAGLNSHDNIEIRVFNPFGSAQEGVFERTTNVFTQIGHFTRRMHNKSMITDNQLAIVGGRNLGDEYFSASETLQFRDLDVLAAGPVVADVSASFDDYWNSSIAYPLRALNKQKFDAKELDQTRDDLRQHWRTNADPYNAKPLNATPLATQIAQDQLGLTWAPAEFKADLPEKIEHPSPDYVSPPMQRLAELMHDAQKDFLIISPYFVPHESGVKAAGELTHRGVRIAVLTNSLAATDAVAVQAGYSPFRVPLLQQGVELYEFKSQQKAPRVGFTGSRSRASLHAKTYIIDHKILVVGSMNLDPRSANLNTEQTLVIHSPALAEQVAQIFERAIAPEASYHVTLADAAQLAYLRSIGAPLSPLVWTDVEDGTRRTYIFDPQAGFYRNALTGLFSLLPVNAEL
;
A
#
# COMPACT_ATOMS: atom_id res chain seq x y z
N MET A 1 55.81 28.96 -4.62
CA MET A 1 54.83 27.87 -4.62
C MET A 1 53.57 28.42 -3.96
N LEU A 2 52.60 28.85 -4.78
CA LEU A 2 51.33 29.43 -4.33
C LEU A 2 50.28 28.30 -4.31
N PHE A 3 49.82 27.92 -3.14
CA PHE A 3 48.69 26.98 -2.97
C PHE A 3 47.39 27.77 -3.21
N CYS A 4 46.76 27.60 -4.38
CA CYS A 4 45.40 27.99 -4.61
C CYS A 4 44.46 26.97 -3.92
N ALA A 5 43.92 27.34 -2.77
CA ALA A 5 42.80 26.64 -2.13
C ALA A 5 41.54 27.03 -2.87
N THR A 6 41.08 26.18 -3.80
CA THR A 6 39.73 26.26 -4.37
C THR A 6 38.75 25.79 -3.32
N ALA A 7 38.07 26.76 -2.68
CA ALA A 7 36.91 26.48 -1.84
C ALA A 7 35.78 25.97 -2.76
N PHE A 8 35.50 24.70 -2.75
CA PHE A 8 34.24 24.15 -3.28
C PHE A 8 33.13 24.61 -2.33
N LEU A 9 32.45 25.68 -2.70
CA LEU A 9 31.14 26.01 -2.15
C LEU A 9 30.18 24.91 -2.64
N THR A 10 30.00 23.87 -1.85
CA THR A 10 28.86 22.97 -1.99
C THR A 10 27.62 23.78 -1.62
N ALA A 11 26.93 24.29 -2.63
CA ALA A 11 25.57 24.78 -2.45
C ALA A 11 24.71 23.56 -2.11
N CYS A 12 24.53 23.28 -0.82
CA CYS A 12 23.48 22.37 -0.37
C CYS A 12 22.16 22.99 -0.86
N ALA A 13 21.46 22.35 -1.81
CA ALA A 13 20.13 22.73 -2.16
C ALA A 13 19.25 22.47 -0.93
N THR A 14 18.97 23.52 -0.19
CA THR A 14 18.13 23.48 1.00
C THR A 14 16.67 23.58 0.57
N LYS A 15 15.80 22.74 1.18
CA LYS A 15 14.34 22.91 1.07
C LYS A 15 13.99 24.38 1.30
N PRO A 16 13.03 24.95 0.54
CA PRO A 16 12.52 26.27 0.87
C PRO A 16 12.03 26.27 2.33
N PRO A 17 12.36 27.28 3.14
CA PRO A 17 11.83 27.35 4.48
C PRO A 17 10.30 27.37 4.45
N ALA A 18 9.64 26.72 5.39
CA ALA A 18 8.18 26.59 5.45
C ALA A 18 7.45 27.95 5.43
N THR A 19 8.15 29.03 5.79
CA THR A 19 7.67 30.42 5.75
C THR A 19 7.80 31.09 4.38
N ALA A 20 8.44 30.45 3.40
CA ALA A 20 8.72 31.04 2.09
C ALA A 20 7.55 30.92 1.09
N PHE A 21 6.46 30.23 1.45
CA PHE A 21 5.30 30.01 0.58
C PHE A 21 4.01 29.94 1.39
N ASP A 22 2.93 30.33 0.75
CA ASP A 22 1.59 30.20 1.33
C ASP A 22 1.16 28.73 1.36
N ARG A 23 0.71 28.30 2.54
CA ARG A 23 0.23 26.95 2.81
C ARG A 23 -1.04 27.05 3.65
N PRO A 24 -2.19 27.27 3.00
CA PRO A 24 -3.44 27.43 3.73
C PRO A 24 -3.80 26.16 4.48
N VAL A 25 -4.19 26.30 5.73
CA VAL A 25 -4.78 25.23 6.51
C VAL A 25 -6.19 24.99 5.98
N THR A 26 -6.46 23.74 5.60
CA THR A 26 -7.80 23.33 5.14
C THR A 26 -8.19 22.00 5.76
N HIS A 27 -9.48 21.80 5.95
CA HIS A 27 -10.03 20.64 6.63
C HIS A 27 -11.07 19.92 5.75
N ALA A 28 -11.37 18.68 6.12
CA ALA A 28 -12.50 17.91 5.60
C ALA A 28 -13.80 18.66 5.82
N LEU A 29 -14.82 18.35 5.04
CA LEU A 29 -16.18 18.85 5.25
C LEU A 29 -16.72 18.36 6.60
N PRO A 30 -17.65 19.13 7.23
CA PRO A 30 -18.47 18.56 8.28
C PRO A 30 -19.20 17.31 7.78
N VAL A 31 -19.31 16.27 8.60
CA VAL A 31 -20.04 15.03 8.25
C VAL A 31 -21.51 15.28 7.95
N THR A 32 -22.08 16.39 8.47
CA THR A 32 -23.46 16.82 8.27
C THR A 32 -23.66 17.69 7.04
N GLU A 33 -22.60 17.95 6.26
CA GLU A 33 -22.71 18.76 5.03
C GLU A 33 -23.69 18.09 4.05
N PRO A 34 -24.72 18.81 3.57
CA PRO A 34 -25.73 18.23 2.70
C PRO A 34 -25.17 17.95 1.29
N THR A 35 -24.82 16.71 1.06
CA THR A 35 -24.40 16.19 -0.26
C THR A 35 -25.36 15.08 -0.70
N PRO A 36 -25.39 14.72 -2.00
CA PRO A 36 -26.16 13.56 -2.46
C PRO A 36 -25.75 12.26 -1.76
N LEU A 37 -24.45 12.10 -1.43
CA LEU A 37 -23.94 10.92 -0.70
C LEU A 37 -24.46 10.92 0.74
N HIS A 38 -24.39 12.06 1.44
CA HIS A 38 -24.95 12.20 2.79
C HIS A 38 -26.45 11.83 2.81
N THR A 39 -27.22 12.38 1.86
CA THR A 39 -28.66 12.12 1.77
C THR A 39 -28.96 10.63 1.53
N ALA A 40 -28.14 9.95 0.72
CA ALA A 40 -28.30 8.54 0.43
C ALA A 40 -27.88 7.63 1.60
N LEU A 41 -26.85 8.00 2.35
CA LEU A 41 -26.32 7.22 3.48
C LEU A 41 -27.09 7.40 4.77
N ALA A 42 -27.64 8.59 5.04
CA ALA A 42 -28.28 8.90 6.31
C ALA A 42 -29.36 7.89 6.77
N PRO A 43 -30.25 7.36 5.89
CA PRO A 43 -31.20 6.32 6.29
C PRO A 43 -30.53 5.00 6.72
N LEU A 44 -29.44 4.63 6.03
CA LEU A 44 -28.67 3.40 6.32
C LEU A 44 -27.90 3.53 7.64
N GLU A 45 -27.28 4.68 7.87
CA GLU A 45 -26.59 5.00 9.14
C GLU A 45 -27.55 5.01 10.31
N ALA A 46 -28.74 5.59 10.14
CA ALA A 46 -29.78 5.59 11.15
C ALA A 46 -30.27 4.17 11.50
N ALA A 47 -30.30 3.26 10.52
CA ALA A 47 -30.64 1.86 10.73
C ALA A 47 -29.50 1.05 11.41
N HIS A 48 -28.26 1.56 11.39
CA HIS A 48 -27.08 0.88 11.92
C HIS A 48 -26.28 1.79 12.87
N PRO A 49 -26.84 2.20 14.00
CA PRO A 49 -26.22 3.17 14.91
C PRO A 49 -24.85 2.65 15.44
N ASN A 50 -23.85 3.52 15.47
CA ASN A 50 -22.46 3.22 15.87
C ASN A 50 -21.75 2.16 15.00
N GLN A 51 -22.24 1.91 13.81
CA GLN A 51 -21.61 1.04 12.83
C GLN A 51 -21.22 1.83 11.57
N SER A 52 -20.25 1.32 10.85
CA SER A 52 -19.88 1.78 9.52
C SER A 52 -20.13 0.68 8.50
N GLY A 53 -20.46 1.06 7.27
CA GLY A 53 -20.71 0.13 6.19
C GLY A 53 -19.43 -0.15 5.40
N PHE A 54 -19.17 -1.42 5.07
CA PHE A 54 -17.93 -1.83 4.41
C PHE A 54 -18.18 -2.73 3.20
N ARG A 55 -17.35 -2.56 2.17
CA ARG A 55 -17.26 -3.48 1.04
C ARG A 55 -15.80 -3.79 0.73
N VAL A 56 -15.45 -5.07 0.67
CA VAL A 56 -14.10 -5.54 0.30
C VAL A 56 -13.87 -5.39 -1.21
N LEU A 57 -12.74 -4.81 -1.59
CA LEU A 57 -12.29 -4.60 -2.97
C LEU A 57 -11.03 -5.46 -3.21
N SER A 58 -11.22 -6.73 -3.51
CA SER A 58 -10.13 -7.69 -3.73
C SER A 58 -9.61 -7.73 -5.17
N SER A 59 -10.44 -7.35 -6.15
CA SER A 59 -10.04 -7.26 -7.56
C SER A 59 -9.44 -5.89 -7.88
N GLY A 60 -8.34 -5.86 -8.65
CA GLY A 60 -7.74 -4.61 -9.13
C GLY A 60 -8.71 -3.80 -9.99
N THR A 61 -9.46 -4.45 -10.86
CA THR A 61 -10.48 -3.79 -11.72
C THR A 61 -11.60 -3.17 -10.89
N ASP A 62 -12.17 -3.90 -9.90
CA ASP A 62 -13.21 -3.37 -9.01
C ASP A 62 -12.69 -2.19 -8.17
N ALA A 63 -11.46 -2.29 -7.68
CA ALA A 63 -10.80 -1.23 -6.93
C ALA A 63 -10.57 0.04 -7.76
N LEU A 64 -10.21 -0.08 -9.04
CA LEU A 64 -10.09 1.04 -9.96
C LEU A 64 -11.45 1.68 -10.27
N GLN A 65 -12.44 0.84 -10.62
CA GLN A 65 -13.79 1.30 -10.91
C GLN A 65 -14.42 2.04 -9.73
N MET A 66 -14.22 1.55 -8.50
CA MET A 66 -14.74 2.19 -7.30
C MET A 66 -14.09 3.56 -7.07
N ARG A 67 -12.77 3.70 -7.27
CA ARG A 67 -12.08 5.00 -7.16
C ARG A 67 -12.59 6.00 -8.20
N ILE A 68 -12.80 5.56 -9.43
CA ILE A 68 -13.41 6.38 -10.49
C ILE A 68 -14.85 6.78 -10.10
N ALA A 69 -15.64 5.84 -9.55
CA ALA A 69 -16.99 6.12 -9.09
C ALA A 69 -17.01 7.14 -7.95
N LEU A 70 -16.07 7.06 -6.99
CA LEU A 70 -15.92 8.03 -5.90
C LEU A 70 -15.59 9.43 -6.44
N ALA A 71 -14.60 9.55 -7.34
CA ALA A 71 -14.26 10.84 -7.94
C ALA A 71 -15.44 11.49 -8.67
N ARG A 72 -16.26 10.67 -9.35
CA ARG A 72 -17.48 11.12 -10.05
C ARG A 72 -18.62 11.49 -9.12
N ALA A 73 -18.70 10.83 -7.97
CA ALA A 73 -19.75 11.08 -6.97
C ALA A 73 -19.44 12.29 -6.09
N ALA A 74 -18.20 12.74 -6.06
CA ALA A 74 -17.79 13.93 -5.33
C ALA A 74 -18.58 15.15 -5.80
N THR A 75 -19.10 15.93 -4.85
CA THR A 75 -19.83 17.17 -5.12
C THR A 75 -19.22 18.38 -4.43
N LYS A 76 -18.43 18.16 -3.38
CA LYS A 76 -17.76 19.20 -2.60
C LYS A 76 -16.26 18.97 -2.46
N THR A 77 -15.84 17.76 -2.03
CA THR A 77 -14.44 17.47 -1.77
C THR A 77 -14.02 16.08 -2.25
N LEU A 78 -12.77 16.01 -2.71
CA LEU A 78 -12.07 14.77 -3.03
C LEU A 78 -10.67 14.85 -2.44
N ASP A 79 -10.36 14.01 -1.45
CA ASP A 79 -9.05 13.96 -0.81
C ASP A 79 -8.36 12.65 -1.15
N MET A 80 -7.12 12.72 -1.62
CA MET A 80 -6.34 11.58 -2.12
C MET A 80 -4.96 11.57 -1.46
N GLN A 81 -4.63 10.51 -0.73
CA GLN A 81 -3.35 10.31 -0.07
C GLN A 81 -2.70 9.03 -0.58
N TYR A 82 -1.51 9.11 -1.16
CA TYR A 82 -0.82 7.95 -1.73
C TYR A 82 0.70 8.02 -1.57
N TYR A 83 1.30 6.85 -1.34
CA TYR A 83 2.76 6.70 -1.31
C TYR A 83 3.37 6.73 -2.72
N ILE A 84 2.69 6.10 -3.69
CA ILE A 84 3.08 6.08 -5.11
C ILE A 84 1.91 6.59 -5.94
N ALA A 85 2.18 7.51 -6.86
CA ALA A 85 1.24 7.98 -7.87
C ALA A 85 1.96 8.01 -9.23
N ASN A 86 1.85 6.89 -9.98
CA ASN A 86 2.45 6.77 -11.30
C ASN A 86 1.57 7.43 -12.36
N GLU A 87 2.20 8.00 -13.38
CA GLU A 87 1.52 8.52 -14.59
C GLU A 87 1.44 7.47 -15.72
N ASP A 88 1.18 6.22 -15.34
CA ASP A 88 0.92 5.11 -16.25
C ASP A 88 -0.55 5.07 -16.71
N THR A 89 -1.01 3.96 -17.26
CA THR A 89 -2.36 3.84 -17.82
C THR A 89 -3.44 4.09 -16.78
N THR A 90 -3.40 3.39 -15.66
CA THR A 90 -4.43 3.48 -14.61
C THR A 90 -4.29 4.72 -13.76
N GLY A 91 -3.06 5.17 -13.51
CA GLY A 91 -2.78 6.42 -12.85
C GLY A 91 -3.38 7.61 -13.60
N LYS A 92 -3.19 7.70 -14.93
CA LYS A 92 -3.81 8.75 -15.76
C LYS A 92 -5.34 8.66 -15.79
N LEU A 93 -5.93 7.47 -15.74
CA LEU A 93 -7.39 7.36 -15.60
C LEU A 93 -7.88 7.97 -14.29
N LEU A 94 -7.17 7.74 -13.18
CA LEU A 94 -7.54 8.30 -11.87
C LEU A 94 -7.25 9.81 -11.79
N LEU A 95 -6.14 10.29 -12.36
CA LEU A 95 -5.86 11.72 -12.48
C LEU A 95 -6.91 12.43 -13.35
N GLY A 96 -7.36 11.78 -14.44
CA GLY A 96 -8.46 12.27 -15.28
C GLY A 96 -9.80 12.33 -14.52
N ALA A 97 -10.08 11.36 -13.66
CA ALA A 97 -11.28 11.38 -12.82
C ALA A 97 -11.21 12.50 -11.75
N ALA A 98 -10.03 12.76 -11.16
CA ALA A 98 -9.81 13.87 -10.24
C ALA A 98 -9.98 15.23 -10.93
N LEU A 99 -9.44 15.40 -12.15
CA LEU A 99 -9.64 16.59 -12.96
C LEU A 99 -11.12 16.80 -13.31
N TYR A 100 -11.82 15.72 -13.67
CA TYR A 100 -13.27 15.79 -13.91
C TYR A 100 -14.03 16.31 -12.69
N ALA A 101 -13.71 15.83 -11.48
CA ALA A 101 -14.32 16.34 -10.25
C ALA A 101 -14.02 17.85 -10.07
N ALA A 102 -12.79 18.26 -10.25
CA ALA A 102 -12.37 19.67 -10.13
C ALA A 102 -13.05 20.59 -11.16
N ASP A 103 -13.16 20.14 -12.43
CA ASP A 103 -13.90 20.84 -13.49
C ASP A 103 -15.41 21.03 -13.14
N HIS A 104 -15.94 20.22 -12.21
CA HIS A 104 -17.32 20.33 -11.69
C HIS A 104 -17.41 21.06 -10.33
N GLY A 105 -16.36 21.79 -9.95
CA GLY A 105 -16.35 22.62 -8.75
C GLY A 105 -15.99 21.90 -7.45
N VAL A 106 -15.53 20.66 -7.52
CA VAL A 106 -15.06 19.88 -6.37
C VAL A 106 -13.67 20.36 -5.95
N ARG A 107 -13.46 20.63 -4.65
CA ARG A 107 -12.13 20.86 -4.11
C ARG A 107 -11.36 19.55 -4.06
N VAL A 108 -10.26 19.44 -4.78
CA VAL A 108 -9.39 18.26 -4.82
C VAL A 108 -8.10 18.54 -4.06
N ARG A 109 -7.78 17.72 -3.04
CA ARG A 109 -6.51 17.73 -2.34
C ARG A 109 -5.78 16.42 -2.61
N MET A 110 -4.57 16.50 -3.17
CA MET A 110 -3.73 15.33 -3.43
C MET A 110 -2.45 15.42 -2.60
N LEU A 111 -2.23 14.46 -1.71
CA LEU A 111 -1.02 14.33 -0.90
C LEU A 111 -0.24 13.10 -1.36
N VAL A 112 0.98 13.29 -1.85
CA VAL A 112 1.85 12.23 -2.36
C VAL A 112 3.19 12.25 -1.64
N ASP A 113 3.81 11.06 -1.47
CA ASP A 113 5.17 10.96 -0.94
C ASP A 113 6.21 11.20 -2.06
N ASP A 114 7.40 11.74 -1.71
CA ASP A 114 8.41 12.13 -2.69
C ASP A 114 9.27 10.96 -3.22
N LEU A 115 9.25 9.78 -2.62
CA LEU A 115 10.19 8.71 -2.99
C LEU A 115 10.10 8.32 -4.48
N ASN A 116 8.92 8.30 -5.03
CA ASN A 116 8.65 7.93 -6.42
C ASN A 116 8.34 9.13 -7.32
N PHE A 117 8.52 10.34 -6.81
CA PHE A 117 8.32 11.59 -7.54
C PHE A 117 9.61 11.93 -8.31
N LYS A 118 9.91 11.19 -9.38
CA LYS A 118 11.19 11.25 -10.09
C LYS A 118 11.39 12.54 -10.90
N ASP A 119 10.32 13.04 -11.46
CA ASP A 119 10.25 14.35 -12.13
C ASP A 119 8.85 14.90 -11.86
N ILE A 120 8.71 16.21 -11.67
CA ILE A 120 7.37 16.80 -11.65
C ILE A 120 6.85 16.65 -13.06
N ASP A 121 6.11 15.57 -13.24
CA ASP A 121 5.52 15.24 -14.51
C ASP A 121 4.59 16.37 -14.93
N ARG A 122 4.60 16.65 -16.21
CA ARG A 122 3.81 17.72 -16.81
C ARG A 122 2.33 17.61 -16.44
N THR A 123 1.82 16.39 -16.29
CA THR A 123 0.43 16.14 -15.91
C THR A 123 0.13 16.63 -14.51
N MET A 124 0.95 16.29 -13.49
CA MET A 124 0.76 16.75 -12.11
C MET A 124 0.89 18.27 -11.99
N ALA A 125 1.85 18.87 -12.71
CA ALA A 125 2.03 20.31 -12.72
C ALA A 125 0.87 21.02 -13.41
N GLY A 126 0.37 20.47 -14.53
CA GLY A 126 -0.82 20.96 -15.21
C GLY A 126 -2.07 20.88 -14.33
N LEU A 127 -2.28 19.75 -13.64
CA LEU A 127 -3.37 19.59 -12.67
C LEU A 127 -3.29 20.61 -11.53
N ASN A 128 -2.09 20.85 -10.98
CA ASN A 128 -1.89 21.79 -9.89
C ASN A 128 -2.07 23.28 -10.31
N SER A 129 -2.23 23.57 -11.60
CA SER A 129 -2.60 24.90 -12.10
C SER A 129 -4.13 25.14 -12.13
N HIS A 130 -4.94 24.09 -11.84
CA HIS A 130 -6.39 24.21 -11.70
C HIS A 130 -6.75 24.82 -10.34
N ASP A 131 -7.66 25.83 -10.31
CA ASP A 131 -8.02 26.55 -9.09
C ASP A 131 -8.59 25.65 -7.97
N ASN A 132 -9.23 24.55 -8.35
CA ASN A 132 -9.83 23.60 -7.41
C ASN A 132 -8.92 22.40 -7.07
N ILE A 133 -7.67 22.34 -7.58
CA ILE A 133 -6.74 21.26 -7.27
C ILE A 133 -5.52 21.82 -6.55
N GLU A 134 -5.24 21.30 -5.36
CA GLU A 134 -3.97 21.52 -4.67
C GLU A 134 -3.24 20.20 -4.49
N ILE A 135 -1.97 20.15 -4.90
CA ILE A 135 -1.10 18.98 -4.73
C ILE A 135 -0.03 19.34 -3.71
N ARG A 136 0.16 18.50 -2.70
CA ARG A 136 1.27 18.60 -1.73
C ARG A 136 2.14 17.36 -1.80
N VAL A 137 3.43 17.55 -1.64
CA VAL A 137 4.44 16.50 -1.55
C VAL A 137 4.85 16.38 -0.09
N PHE A 138 4.69 15.19 0.47
CA PHE A 138 5.04 14.91 1.86
C PHE A 138 6.52 14.53 1.96
N ASN A 139 7.23 15.15 2.89
CA ASN A 139 8.63 14.89 3.20
C ASN A 139 9.57 14.92 1.98
N PRO A 140 9.60 16.02 1.16
CA PRO A 140 10.39 16.09 -0.06
C PRO A 140 11.90 16.07 0.21
N PHE A 141 12.69 15.48 -0.72
CA PHE A 141 14.16 15.34 -0.62
C PHE A 141 14.95 16.61 -0.95
N GLY A 142 14.33 17.62 -1.51
CA GLY A 142 14.98 18.83 -1.96
C GLY A 142 14.11 19.61 -2.92
N SER A 143 14.69 20.50 -3.74
CA SER A 143 13.93 21.11 -4.81
C SER A 143 13.76 20.13 -5.98
N ALA A 144 12.62 20.14 -6.63
CA ALA A 144 12.32 19.28 -7.78
C ALA A 144 13.26 19.46 -8.99
N GLN A 145 14.18 20.43 -8.94
CA GLN A 145 15.17 20.72 -9.98
C GLN A 145 16.55 20.11 -9.72
N GLU A 146 16.72 19.34 -8.65
CA GLU A 146 17.97 18.65 -8.40
C GLU A 146 18.18 17.53 -9.42
N GLY A 147 19.33 17.56 -10.12
CA GLY A 147 19.70 16.49 -11.04
C GLY A 147 19.93 15.15 -10.32
N VAL A 148 19.91 14.05 -11.07
CA VAL A 148 20.12 12.67 -10.53
C VAL A 148 21.40 12.57 -9.67
N PHE A 149 22.44 13.32 -10.01
CA PHE A 149 23.71 13.32 -9.28
C PHE A 149 23.63 14.05 -7.93
N GLU A 150 22.88 15.15 -7.85
CA GLU A 150 22.66 15.88 -6.58
C GLU A 150 21.73 15.10 -5.65
N ARG A 151 20.71 14.42 -6.17
CA ARG A 151 19.87 13.48 -5.40
C ARG A 151 20.69 12.34 -4.81
N THR A 152 21.62 11.75 -5.55
CA THR A 152 22.49 10.68 -5.03
C THR A 152 23.44 11.14 -3.94
N THR A 153 23.98 12.34 -4.01
CA THR A 153 24.82 12.92 -2.94
C THR A 153 24.00 13.27 -1.70
N ASN A 154 22.77 13.76 -1.86
CA ASN A 154 21.86 14.03 -0.75
C ASN A 154 21.40 12.77 -0.03
N VAL A 155 21.26 11.63 -0.73
CA VAL A 155 20.97 10.31 -0.11
C VAL A 155 22.02 9.96 0.96
N PHE A 156 23.31 10.13 0.66
CA PHE A 156 24.38 9.78 1.60
C PHE A 156 24.45 10.71 2.82
N THR A 157 24.03 11.96 2.69
CA THR A 157 24.05 12.95 3.78
C THR A 157 22.77 12.97 4.62
N GLN A 158 21.66 12.42 4.11
CA GLN A 158 20.33 12.46 4.73
C GLN A 158 19.67 11.07 4.83
N ILE A 159 20.45 10.02 5.10
CA ILE A 159 19.94 8.62 5.14
C ILE A 159 18.69 8.50 6.01
N GLY A 160 18.67 9.09 7.21
CA GLY A 160 17.52 9.06 8.11
C GLY A 160 16.25 9.73 7.55
N HIS A 161 16.40 10.67 6.62
CA HIS A 161 15.28 11.33 5.96
C HIS A 161 14.75 10.50 4.77
N PHE A 162 15.64 9.72 4.15
CA PHE A 162 15.34 8.86 3.02
C PHE A 162 14.53 7.64 3.44
N THR A 163 14.78 7.12 4.63
CA THR A 163 14.19 5.89 5.14
C THR A 163 12.79 6.06 5.69
N ARG A 164 12.37 7.28 6.07
CA ARG A 164 11.08 7.58 6.71
C ARG A 164 10.07 8.12 5.71
N ARG A 165 9.01 7.36 5.43
CA ARG A 165 8.05 7.65 4.34
C ARG A 165 6.61 7.60 4.82
N MET A 166 5.76 8.42 4.19
CA MET A 166 4.32 8.34 4.35
C MET A 166 3.80 7.14 3.53
N HIS A 167 3.49 6.04 4.22
CA HIS A 167 3.01 4.84 3.56
C HIS A 167 1.47 4.69 3.60
N ASN A 168 0.75 5.69 4.07
CA ASN A 168 -0.71 5.79 4.08
C ASN A 168 -1.30 5.81 2.66
N LYS A 169 -2.47 5.19 2.48
CA LYS A 169 -3.19 5.15 1.19
C LYS A 169 -4.67 5.27 1.44
N SER A 170 -5.24 6.43 1.07
CA SER A 170 -6.68 6.67 1.21
C SER A 170 -7.20 7.56 0.08
N MET A 171 -8.49 7.41 -0.22
CA MET A 171 -9.25 8.28 -1.10
C MET A 171 -10.60 8.54 -0.46
N ILE A 172 -10.94 9.81 -0.23
CA ILE A 172 -12.10 10.23 0.54
C ILE A 172 -12.95 11.16 -0.30
N THR A 173 -14.26 10.92 -0.31
CA THR A 173 -15.23 11.71 -1.10
C THR A 173 -16.27 12.31 -0.17
N ASP A 174 -16.37 13.64 -0.20
CA ASP A 174 -17.35 14.45 0.54
C ASP A 174 -17.39 14.16 2.05
N ASN A 175 -16.34 13.57 2.64
CA ASN A 175 -16.31 13.05 4.01
C ASN A 175 -17.45 12.06 4.31
N GLN A 176 -17.93 11.33 3.31
CA GLN A 176 -19.02 10.35 3.39
C GLN A 176 -18.59 8.93 3.04
N LEU A 177 -17.65 8.81 2.08
CA LEU A 177 -17.09 7.53 1.64
C LEU A 177 -15.57 7.61 1.64
N ALA A 178 -14.92 6.51 2.03
CA ALA A 178 -13.47 6.38 1.95
C ALA A 178 -13.05 5.02 1.40
N ILE A 179 -11.95 4.97 0.64
CA ILE A 179 -11.24 3.72 0.35
C ILE A 179 -9.93 3.74 1.15
N VAL A 180 -9.69 2.68 1.90
CA VAL A 180 -8.45 2.43 2.67
C VAL A 180 -7.93 1.05 2.33
N GLY A 181 -6.62 0.91 2.16
CA GLY A 181 -6.01 -0.40 1.87
C GLY A 181 -4.54 -0.34 1.50
N GLY A 182 -4.09 -1.32 0.72
CA GLY A 182 -2.69 -1.47 0.32
C GLY A 182 -2.34 -0.84 -1.02
N ARG A 183 -3.33 -0.56 -1.91
CA ARG A 183 -3.06 -0.12 -3.28
C ARG A 183 -2.60 1.32 -3.37
N ASN A 184 -1.51 1.53 -4.13
CA ASN A 184 -1.13 2.84 -4.65
C ASN A 184 -1.81 3.12 -6.00
N LEU A 185 -1.42 4.22 -6.68
CA LEU A 185 -1.86 4.54 -8.04
C LEU A 185 -0.82 4.05 -9.04
N GLY A 186 -1.15 3.02 -9.81
CA GLY A 186 -0.26 2.45 -10.82
C GLY A 186 -0.80 1.13 -11.40
N ASP A 187 -0.36 0.81 -12.61
CA ASP A 187 -0.83 -0.32 -13.41
C ASP A 187 -0.65 -1.67 -12.70
N GLU A 188 0.40 -1.82 -11.89
CA GLU A 188 0.68 -3.02 -11.12
C GLU A 188 -0.40 -3.31 -10.04
N TYR A 189 -1.07 -2.28 -9.52
CA TYR A 189 -2.10 -2.40 -8.48
C TYR A 189 -3.49 -2.70 -9.03
N PHE A 190 -3.74 -2.40 -10.31
CA PHE A 190 -5.05 -2.49 -10.93
C PHE A 190 -5.14 -3.55 -12.04
N SER A 191 -4.21 -4.51 -12.03
CA SER A 191 -4.15 -5.63 -12.99
C SER A 191 -3.93 -5.17 -14.45
N ALA A 192 -3.29 -4.03 -14.63
CA ALA A 192 -3.01 -3.42 -15.92
C ALA A 192 -1.56 -3.64 -16.40
N SER A 193 -0.63 -3.94 -15.50
CA SER A 193 0.78 -4.12 -15.83
C SER A 193 1.03 -5.46 -16.54
N GLU A 194 1.84 -5.43 -17.61
CA GLU A 194 2.28 -6.62 -18.33
C GLU A 194 3.47 -7.32 -17.64
N THR A 195 4.18 -6.66 -16.75
CA THR A 195 5.43 -7.15 -16.14
C THR A 195 5.28 -7.59 -14.70
N LEU A 196 4.52 -6.85 -13.90
CA LEU A 196 4.30 -7.11 -12.48
C LEU A 196 2.85 -6.81 -12.11
N GLN A 197 2.19 -7.73 -11.44
CA GLN A 197 0.82 -7.53 -10.93
C GLN A 197 0.78 -7.79 -9.43
N PHE A 198 0.36 -6.80 -8.65
CA PHE A 198 0.17 -6.95 -7.22
C PHE A 198 -1.19 -7.59 -6.88
N ARG A 199 -1.15 -8.58 -5.98
CA ARG A 199 -2.35 -9.10 -5.31
C ARG A 199 -2.54 -8.31 -4.03
N ASP A 200 -3.56 -7.43 -4.03
CA ASP A 200 -3.79 -6.48 -2.94
C ASP A 200 -5.27 -6.44 -2.53
N LEU A 201 -5.56 -5.81 -1.40
CA LEU A 201 -6.89 -5.70 -0.84
C LEU A 201 -7.13 -4.30 -0.28
N ASP A 202 -8.24 -3.69 -0.68
CA ASP A 202 -8.76 -2.45 -0.10
C ASP A 202 -10.17 -2.68 0.44
N VAL A 203 -10.64 -1.71 1.21
CA VAL A 203 -12.01 -1.65 1.70
C VAL A 203 -12.60 -0.28 1.39
N LEU A 204 -13.80 -0.28 0.78
CA LEU A 204 -14.68 0.89 0.78
C LEU A 204 -15.36 0.98 2.14
N ALA A 205 -15.33 2.15 2.75
CA ALA A 205 -15.97 2.46 4.02
C ALA A 205 -17.00 3.60 3.85
N ALA A 206 -18.09 3.52 4.61
CA ALA A 206 -19.12 4.55 4.73
C ALA A 206 -19.49 4.73 6.20
N GLY A 207 -20.01 5.90 6.58
CA GLY A 207 -20.46 6.17 7.95
C GLY A 207 -19.35 6.67 8.89
N PRO A 208 -19.51 6.52 10.21
CA PRO A 208 -18.71 7.24 11.22
C PRO A 208 -17.19 7.12 11.06
N VAL A 209 -16.68 5.95 10.68
CA VAL A 209 -15.23 5.73 10.54
C VAL A 209 -14.57 6.61 9.46
N VAL A 210 -15.36 7.12 8.50
CA VAL A 210 -14.84 8.01 7.44
C VAL A 210 -14.34 9.33 8.01
N ALA A 211 -14.99 9.83 9.08
CA ALA A 211 -14.54 11.03 9.78
C ALA A 211 -13.12 10.87 10.37
N ASP A 212 -12.82 9.69 10.92
CA ASP A 212 -11.49 9.39 11.48
C ASP A 212 -10.43 9.33 10.37
N VAL A 213 -10.77 8.74 9.20
CA VAL A 213 -9.88 8.73 8.02
C VAL A 213 -9.62 10.14 7.52
N SER A 214 -10.66 10.98 7.48
CA SER A 214 -10.56 12.39 7.06
C SER A 214 -9.72 13.22 8.04
N ALA A 215 -9.89 13.01 9.34
CA ALA A 215 -9.09 13.69 10.36
C ALA A 215 -7.61 13.34 10.22
N SER A 216 -7.29 12.06 10.02
CA SER A 216 -5.91 11.64 9.74
C SER A 216 -5.37 12.28 8.46
N PHE A 217 -6.15 12.32 7.38
CA PHE A 217 -5.72 13.02 6.16
C PHE A 217 -5.41 14.49 6.45
N ASP A 218 -6.24 15.19 7.22
CA ASP A 218 -6.05 16.60 7.56
C ASP A 218 -4.78 16.82 8.39
N ASP A 219 -4.42 15.92 9.31
CA ASP A 219 -3.18 15.97 10.07
C ASP A 219 -1.96 15.95 9.14
N TYR A 220 -1.95 15.04 8.16
CA TYR A 220 -0.88 14.94 7.16
C TYR A 220 -0.88 16.12 6.20
N TRP A 221 -2.04 16.54 5.73
CA TRP A 221 -2.19 17.66 4.82
C TRP A 221 -1.68 18.97 5.41
N ASN A 222 -1.98 19.21 6.68
CA ASN A 222 -1.59 20.42 7.39
C ASN A 222 -0.22 20.33 8.08
N SER A 223 0.45 19.18 8.01
CA SER A 223 1.77 18.94 8.58
C SER A 223 2.84 19.90 8.02
N SER A 224 3.85 20.21 8.86
CA SER A 224 4.94 21.11 8.52
C SER A 224 5.79 20.62 7.35
N ILE A 225 5.81 19.30 7.12
CA ILE A 225 6.57 18.64 6.04
C ILE A 225 5.73 18.29 4.80
N ALA A 226 4.49 18.74 4.72
CA ALA A 226 3.66 18.69 3.51
C ALA A 226 3.82 19.96 2.68
N TYR A 227 4.61 19.93 1.62
CA TYR A 227 4.98 21.07 0.80
C TYR A 227 4.06 21.20 -0.41
N PRO A 228 3.45 22.36 -0.68
CA PRO A 228 2.75 22.60 -1.94
C PRO A 228 3.67 22.35 -3.13
N LEU A 229 3.18 21.64 -4.14
CA LEU A 229 3.95 21.31 -5.35
C LEU A 229 4.53 22.58 -6.01
N ARG A 230 3.77 23.68 -6.01
CA ARG A 230 4.21 25.00 -6.53
C ARG A 230 5.44 25.57 -5.80
N ALA A 231 5.69 25.17 -4.54
CA ALA A 231 6.87 25.61 -3.80
C ALA A 231 8.12 24.82 -4.16
N LEU A 232 7.95 23.60 -4.64
CA LEU A 232 9.02 22.70 -5.06
C LEU A 232 9.36 22.84 -6.55
N ASN A 233 8.40 23.31 -7.36
CA ASN A 233 8.56 23.52 -8.80
C ASN A 233 8.62 25.01 -9.14
N LYS A 234 9.75 25.45 -9.74
CA LYS A 234 9.93 26.84 -10.20
C LYS A 234 9.26 27.12 -11.55
N GLN A 235 8.87 26.10 -12.30
CA GLN A 235 8.12 26.30 -13.53
C GLN A 235 6.70 26.78 -13.19
N LYS A 236 6.31 27.88 -13.82
CA LYS A 236 4.93 28.34 -13.75
C LYS A 236 4.16 27.68 -14.88
N PHE A 237 3.13 26.96 -14.53
CA PHE A 237 2.15 26.45 -15.47
C PHE A 237 0.96 27.41 -15.50
N ASP A 238 0.46 27.68 -16.67
CA ASP A 238 -0.67 28.59 -16.89
C ASP A 238 -1.89 27.85 -17.44
N ALA A 239 -2.91 28.59 -17.83
CA ALA A 239 -4.15 28.04 -18.37
C ALA A 239 -3.93 27.20 -19.64
N LYS A 240 -2.90 27.47 -20.42
CA LYS A 240 -2.61 26.73 -21.66
C LYS A 240 -2.08 25.32 -21.34
N GLU A 241 -1.20 25.20 -20.37
CA GLU A 241 -0.72 23.89 -19.90
C GLU A 241 -1.83 23.07 -19.27
N LEU A 242 -2.75 23.71 -18.52
CA LEU A 242 -3.93 23.04 -17.98
C LEU A 242 -4.84 22.51 -19.10
N ASP A 243 -5.11 23.33 -20.12
CA ASP A 243 -5.92 22.92 -21.27
C ASP A 243 -5.27 21.75 -22.02
N GLN A 244 -3.95 21.79 -22.22
CA GLN A 244 -3.22 20.67 -22.82
C GLN A 244 -3.33 19.39 -21.94
N THR A 245 -3.13 19.50 -20.63
CA THR A 245 -3.28 18.38 -19.70
C THR A 245 -4.69 17.80 -19.74
N ARG A 246 -5.71 18.67 -19.81
CA ARG A 246 -7.13 18.26 -19.92
C ARG A 246 -7.38 17.49 -21.21
N ASP A 247 -6.84 17.94 -22.33
CA ASP A 247 -7.00 17.26 -23.62
C ASP A 247 -6.25 15.92 -23.65
N ASP A 248 -5.04 15.86 -23.12
CA ASP A 248 -4.23 14.65 -23.03
C ASP A 248 -4.93 13.58 -22.15
N LEU A 249 -5.46 13.95 -20.98
CA LEU A 249 -6.20 13.05 -20.10
C LEU A 249 -7.54 12.61 -20.69
N ARG A 250 -8.25 13.49 -21.39
CA ARG A 250 -9.48 13.12 -22.12
C ARG A 250 -9.20 12.13 -23.25
N GLN A 251 -8.13 12.37 -24.02
CA GLN A 251 -7.72 11.44 -25.07
C GLN A 251 -7.29 10.10 -24.48
N HIS A 252 -6.51 10.12 -23.39
CA HIS A 252 -6.09 8.92 -22.68
C HIS A 252 -7.31 8.10 -22.19
N TRP A 253 -8.31 8.76 -21.61
CA TRP A 253 -9.56 8.14 -21.18
C TRP A 253 -10.28 7.44 -22.34
N ARG A 254 -10.46 8.12 -23.48
CA ARG A 254 -11.12 7.55 -24.67
C ARG A 254 -10.44 6.28 -25.18
N THR A 255 -9.12 6.22 -25.04
CA THR A 255 -8.32 5.10 -25.56
C THR A 255 -8.23 3.93 -24.59
N ASN A 256 -8.20 4.19 -23.27
CA ASN A 256 -7.79 3.20 -22.29
C ASN A 256 -8.86 2.82 -21.25
N ALA A 257 -10.02 3.48 -21.22
CA ALA A 257 -11.04 3.21 -20.20
C ALA A 257 -11.79 1.88 -20.40
N ASP A 258 -12.01 1.47 -21.64
CA ASP A 258 -12.82 0.28 -21.99
C ASP A 258 -12.30 -1.03 -21.39
N PRO A 259 -11.00 -1.37 -21.44
CA PRO A 259 -10.50 -2.62 -20.88
C PRO A 259 -10.79 -2.80 -19.38
N TYR A 260 -10.94 -1.69 -18.66
CA TYR A 260 -11.26 -1.69 -17.23
C TYR A 260 -12.74 -1.56 -16.94
N ASN A 261 -13.58 -1.62 -18.00
CA ASN A 261 -15.02 -1.44 -17.86
C ASN A 261 -15.38 -0.14 -17.09
N ALA A 262 -14.51 0.87 -17.24
CA ALA A 262 -14.72 2.20 -16.68
C ALA A 262 -15.92 2.79 -17.41
N LYS A 263 -17.12 2.54 -16.87
CA LYS A 263 -18.38 2.96 -17.48
C LYS A 263 -18.34 4.45 -17.79
N PRO A 264 -19.01 4.89 -18.84
CA PRO A 264 -19.16 6.31 -19.15
C PRO A 264 -19.55 7.10 -17.91
N LEU A 265 -19.10 8.35 -17.84
CA LEU A 265 -19.39 9.25 -16.71
C LEU A 265 -20.89 9.45 -16.43
N ASN A 266 -21.77 9.05 -17.34
CA ASN A 266 -23.23 9.08 -17.20
C ASN A 266 -23.86 7.77 -16.68
N ALA A 267 -23.07 6.80 -16.20
CA ALA A 267 -23.61 5.63 -15.51
C ALA A 267 -24.37 6.02 -14.24
N THR A 268 -25.19 5.10 -13.70
CA THR A 268 -26.01 5.34 -12.52
C THR A 268 -25.18 6.00 -11.40
N PRO A 269 -25.58 7.16 -10.86
CA PRO A 269 -24.85 7.84 -9.82
C PRO A 269 -24.66 6.96 -8.58
N LEU A 270 -23.51 7.07 -7.92
CA LEU A 270 -23.18 6.27 -6.74
C LEU A 270 -24.20 6.47 -5.61
N ALA A 271 -24.66 7.70 -5.40
CA ALA A 271 -25.71 8.01 -4.42
C ALA A 271 -27.01 7.23 -4.70
N THR A 272 -27.38 7.05 -5.99
CA THR A 272 -28.54 6.23 -6.37
C THR A 272 -28.30 4.75 -6.08
N GLN A 273 -27.11 4.23 -6.34
CA GLN A 273 -26.76 2.84 -6.02
C GLN A 273 -26.81 2.59 -4.50
N ILE A 274 -26.37 3.55 -3.69
CA ILE A 274 -26.45 3.49 -2.21
C ILE A 274 -27.91 3.46 -1.77
N ALA A 275 -28.73 4.41 -2.24
CA ALA A 275 -30.13 4.50 -1.89
C ALA A 275 -30.95 3.25 -2.29
N GLN A 276 -30.48 2.49 -3.27
CA GLN A 276 -31.07 1.23 -3.74
C GLN A 276 -30.42 -0.02 -3.12
N ASP A 277 -29.54 0.14 -2.12
CA ASP A 277 -28.76 -0.93 -1.49
C ASP A 277 -27.97 -1.82 -2.49
N GLN A 278 -27.48 -1.22 -3.56
CA GLN A 278 -26.75 -1.92 -4.62
C GLN A 278 -25.23 -1.99 -4.37
N LEU A 279 -24.71 -1.28 -3.37
CA LEU A 279 -23.28 -1.35 -3.01
C LEU A 279 -22.94 -2.61 -2.22
N GLY A 280 -23.91 -3.28 -1.61
CA GLY A 280 -23.71 -4.46 -0.78
C GLY A 280 -22.81 -4.16 0.43
N LEU A 281 -23.09 -3.10 1.17
CA LEU A 281 -22.37 -2.72 2.37
C LEU A 281 -22.68 -3.68 3.52
N THR A 282 -21.66 -4.20 4.17
CA THR A 282 -21.79 -4.92 5.45
C THR A 282 -21.55 -3.95 6.58
N TRP A 283 -22.53 -3.75 7.44
CA TRP A 283 -22.45 -2.83 8.58
C TRP A 283 -21.84 -3.52 9.80
N ALA A 284 -20.87 -2.85 10.44
CA ALA A 284 -20.16 -3.39 11.59
C ALA A 284 -19.52 -2.26 12.42
N PRO A 285 -19.27 -2.49 13.73
CA PRO A 285 -18.39 -1.63 14.52
C PRO A 285 -16.97 -1.66 13.93
N ALA A 286 -16.30 -0.51 13.95
CA ALA A 286 -14.95 -0.42 13.44
C ALA A 286 -14.13 0.65 14.17
N GLU A 287 -12.82 0.54 14.06
CA GLU A 287 -11.82 1.50 14.52
C GLU A 287 -10.89 1.85 13.38
N PHE A 288 -10.50 3.10 13.27
CA PHE A 288 -9.40 3.53 12.43
C PHE A 288 -8.20 3.86 13.31
N LYS A 289 -7.03 3.36 12.96
CA LYS A 289 -5.75 3.65 13.61
C LYS A 289 -4.75 4.10 12.57
N ALA A 290 -4.09 5.22 12.81
CA ALA A 290 -3.04 5.76 11.96
C ALA A 290 -1.88 6.27 12.80
N ASP A 291 -0.67 6.17 12.25
CA ASP A 291 0.47 6.91 12.76
C ASP A 291 0.24 8.41 12.55
N LEU A 292 0.80 9.23 13.43
CA LEU A 292 0.79 10.68 13.27
C LEU A 292 1.98 11.13 12.41
N PRO A 293 1.89 12.27 11.71
CA PRO A 293 3.02 12.87 10.96
C PRO A 293 4.28 13.04 11.80
N GLU A 294 4.14 13.26 13.11
CA GLU A 294 5.23 13.43 14.08
C GLU A 294 6.21 12.24 14.10
N LYS A 295 5.77 11.04 13.76
CA LYS A 295 6.65 9.87 13.60
C LYS A 295 7.79 10.14 12.62
N ILE A 296 7.54 10.98 11.62
CA ILE A 296 8.53 11.40 10.61
C ILE A 296 9.09 12.79 10.91
N GLU A 297 8.25 13.74 11.31
CA GLU A 297 8.67 15.12 11.61
C GLU A 297 9.63 15.17 12.80
N HIS A 298 9.33 14.41 13.84
CA HIS A 298 10.05 14.38 15.12
C HIS A 298 10.36 12.95 15.56
N PRO A 299 11.25 12.23 14.84
CA PRO A 299 11.54 10.84 15.12
C PRO A 299 11.96 10.60 16.57
N SER A 300 11.28 9.70 17.26
CA SER A 300 11.59 9.30 18.62
C SER A 300 11.65 7.77 18.74
N PRO A 301 12.63 7.20 19.44
CA PRO A 301 12.67 5.77 19.74
C PRO A 301 11.50 5.35 20.67
N ASP A 302 10.89 6.30 21.37
CA ASP A 302 9.77 6.05 22.28
C ASP A 302 8.41 6.15 21.56
N TYR A 303 8.37 6.44 20.26
CA TYR A 303 7.13 6.50 19.51
C TYR A 303 6.51 5.11 19.39
N VAL A 304 5.29 4.97 19.88
CA VAL A 304 4.51 3.74 19.74
C VAL A 304 3.50 3.90 18.62
N SER A 305 3.65 3.11 17.55
CA SER A 305 2.74 3.13 16.41
C SER A 305 1.35 2.63 16.81
N PRO A 306 0.28 3.47 16.76
CA PRO A 306 -1.07 3.05 17.12
C PRO A 306 -1.60 1.87 16.30
N PRO A 307 -1.35 1.77 14.94
CA PRO A 307 -1.68 0.59 14.17
C PRO A 307 -1.00 -0.69 14.68
N MET A 308 0.30 -0.62 14.97
CA MET A 308 1.08 -1.77 15.44
C MET A 308 0.66 -2.20 16.84
N GLN A 309 0.47 -1.23 17.75
CA GLN A 309 -0.02 -1.50 19.11
C GLN A 309 -1.37 -2.22 19.06
N ARG A 310 -2.32 -1.69 18.26
CA ARG A 310 -3.64 -2.30 18.16
C ARG A 310 -3.61 -3.71 17.59
N LEU A 311 -2.78 -3.96 16.59
CA LEU A 311 -2.59 -5.30 16.04
C LEU A 311 -1.98 -6.25 17.08
N ALA A 312 -1.02 -5.80 17.89
CA ALA A 312 -0.43 -6.60 18.96
C ALA A 312 -1.45 -6.97 20.05
N GLU A 313 -2.34 -6.05 20.43
CA GLU A 313 -3.46 -6.30 21.34
C GLU A 313 -4.40 -7.39 20.78
N LEU A 314 -4.83 -7.23 19.52
CA LEU A 314 -5.70 -8.20 18.86
C LEU A 314 -5.05 -9.57 18.72
N MET A 315 -3.74 -9.60 18.42
CA MET A 315 -2.96 -10.84 18.38
C MET A 315 -2.92 -11.52 19.77
N HIS A 316 -2.66 -10.74 20.84
CA HIS A 316 -2.63 -11.28 22.21
C HIS A 316 -3.97 -11.90 22.62
N ASP A 317 -5.09 -11.30 22.21
CA ASP A 317 -6.44 -11.73 22.56
C ASP A 317 -6.98 -12.85 21.68
N ALA A 318 -6.27 -13.24 20.62
CA ALA A 318 -6.68 -14.31 19.71
C ALA A 318 -6.87 -15.65 20.44
N GLN A 319 -7.97 -16.35 20.11
CA GLN A 319 -8.38 -17.60 20.77
C GLN A 319 -8.40 -18.81 19.83
N LYS A 320 -8.61 -18.60 18.52
CA LYS A 320 -8.79 -19.66 17.54
C LYS A 320 -7.72 -19.62 16.46
N ASP A 321 -7.63 -18.52 15.77
CA ASP A 321 -6.68 -18.34 14.67
C ASP A 321 -6.26 -16.88 14.49
N PHE A 322 -5.05 -16.74 13.93
CA PHE A 322 -4.50 -15.47 13.48
C PHE A 322 -3.88 -15.68 12.10
N LEU A 323 -4.63 -15.27 11.05
CA LEU A 323 -4.22 -15.42 9.65
C LEU A 323 -3.60 -14.11 9.18
N ILE A 324 -2.40 -14.19 8.63
CA ILE A 324 -1.55 -13.05 8.26
C ILE A 324 -1.31 -13.06 6.77
N ILE A 325 -1.66 -11.97 6.08
CA ILE A 325 -1.25 -11.68 4.71
C ILE A 325 -0.34 -10.46 4.76
N SER A 326 0.95 -10.64 4.53
CA SER A 326 1.92 -9.55 4.53
C SER A 326 3.04 -9.81 3.53
N PRO A 327 3.21 -8.97 2.50
CA PRO A 327 4.27 -9.12 1.50
C PRO A 327 5.67 -9.00 2.13
N TYR A 328 5.79 -8.17 3.16
CA TYR A 328 6.99 -7.94 3.93
C TYR A 328 6.73 -8.41 5.36
N PHE A 329 7.39 -9.51 5.70
CA PHE A 329 7.20 -10.20 6.97
C PHE A 329 8.56 -10.45 7.63
N VAL A 330 8.92 -9.62 8.61
CA VAL A 330 10.17 -9.71 9.35
C VAL A 330 9.86 -9.62 10.84
N PRO A 331 9.48 -10.76 11.49
CA PRO A 331 8.91 -10.76 12.84
C PRO A 331 9.93 -10.51 13.96
N HIS A 332 11.21 -10.61 13.67
CA HIS A 332 12.26 -10.63 14.69
C HIS A 332 12.05 -11.69 15.79
N GLU A 333 12.95 -11.76 16.77
CA GLU A 333 12.84 -12.72 17.88
C GLU A 333 11.59 -12.47 18.74
N SER A 334 11.20 -11.21 18.92
CA SER A 334 10.01 -10.84 19.68
C SER A 334 8.72 -11.37 19.05
N GLY A 335 8.58 -11.28 17.73
CA GLY A 335 7.43 -11.81 17.00
C GLY A 335 7.42 -13.35 16.97
N VAL A 336 8.59 -13.99 16.85
CA VAL A 336 8.69 -15.47 16.97
C VAL A 336 8.27 -15.93 18.36
N LYS A 337 8.70 -15.23 19.42
CA LYS A 337 8.29 -15.52 20.80
C LYS A 337 6.78 -15.35 20.99
N ALA A 338 6.21 -14.23 20.55
CA ALA A 338 4.79 -13.97 20.66
C ALA A 338 3.95 -15.01 19.89
N ALA A 339 4.39 -15.41 18.70
CA ALA A 339 3.77 -16.48 17.94
C ALA A 339 3.80 -17.82 18.70
N GLY A 340 4.95 -18.18 19.33
CA GLY A 340 5.07 -19.37 20.15
C GLY A 340 4.13 -19.38 21.37
N GLU A 341 3.96 -18.25 22.04
CA GLU A 341 3.02 -18.10 23.15
C GLU A 341 1.56 -18.38 22.72
N LEU A 342 1.19 -17.94 21.53
CA LEU A 342 -0.15 -18.19 20.96
C LEU A 342 -0.35 -19.65 20.53
N THR A 343 0.60 -20.22 19.79
CA THR A 343 0.50 -21.61 19.32
C THR A 343 0.48 -22.59 20.51
N HIS A 344 1.22 -22.31 21.59
CA HIS A 344 1.15 -23.08 22.83
C HIS A 344 -0.23 -22.99 23.53
N ARG A 345 -0.99 -21.91 23.30
CA ARG A 345 -2.39 -21.79 23.73
C ARG A 345 -3.38 -22.49 22.79
N GLY A 346 -2.90 -23.10 21.70
CA GLY A 346 -3.71 -23.77 20.69
C GLY A 346 -4.25 -22.83 19.59
N VAL A 347 -3.77 -21.60 19.49
CA VAL A 347 -4.15 -20.68 18.42
C VAL A 347 -3.39 -21.06 17.14
N ARG A 348 -4.12 -21.26 16.04
CA ARG A 348 -3.53 -21.45 14.72
C ARG A 348 -2.94 -20.12 14.22
N ILE A 349 -1.66 -20.10 13.90
CA ILE A 349 -1.04 -18.97 13.20
C ILE A 349 -0.63 -19.42 11.82
N ALA A 350 -1.15 -18.76 10.78
CA ALA A 350 -0.82 -19.04 9.39
C ALA A 350 -0.41 -17.75 8.69
N VAL A 351 0.76 -17.76 8.05
CA VAL A 351 1.37 -16.62 7.38
C VAL A 351 1.46 -16.88 5.89
N LEU A 352 0.92 -15.97 5.10
CA LEU A 352 1.13 -15.87 3.66
C LEU A 352 2.02 -14.66 3.36
N THR A 353 3.21 -14.91 2.83
CA THR A 353 4.17 -13.88 2.40
C THR A 353 4.66 -14.16 0.98
N ASN A 354 5.54 -13.33 0.42
CA ASN A 354 6.13 -13.57 -0.89
C ASN A 354 7.23 -14.64 -0.82
N SER A 355 7.30 -15.52 -1.82
CA SER A 355 8.51 -16.30 -2.08
C SER A 355 9.64 -15.40 -2.59
N LEU A 356 10.90 -15.87 -2.52
CA LEU A 356 12.04 -15.14 -3.09
C LEU A 356 11.88 -14.86 -4.60
N ALA A 357 11.17 -15.72 -5.32
CA ALA A 357 10.87 -15.50 -6.74
C ALA A 357 9.78 -14.44 -6.96
N ALA A 358 8.81 -14.31 -6.05
CA ALA A 358 7.68 -13.40 -6.17
C ALA A 358 7.96 -12.00 -5.62
N THR A 359 8.82 -11.87 -4.58
CA THR A 359 9.06 -10.57 -3.93
C THR A 359 9.59 -9.51 -4.90
N ASP A 360 9.15 -8.30 -4.76
CA ASP A 360 9.72 -7.08 -5.37
C ASP A 360 10.90 -6.53 -4.57
N ALA A 361 11.00 -6.86 -3.26
CA ALA A 361 12.04 -6.40 -2.32
C ALA A 361 12.91 -7.55 -1.80
N VAL A 362 14.01 -7.88 -2.50
CA VAL A 362 14.93 -8.98 -2.15
C VAL A 362 15.57 -8.76 -0.77
N ALA A 363 15.81 -7.51 -0.37
CA ALA A 363 16.37 -7.18 0.93
C ALA A 363 15.44 -7.63 2.09
N VAL A 364 14.13 -7.43 1.97
CA VAL A 364 13.15 -7.90 2.95
C VAL A 364 13.17 -9.42 3.09
N GLN A 365 13.35 -10.14 1.97
CA GLN A 365 13.49 -11.59 2.00
C GLN A 365 14.74 -12.05 2.78
N ALA A 366 15.82 -11.28 2.71
CA ALA A 366 17.01 -11.54 3.53
C ALA A 366 16.71 -11.37 5.03
N GLY A 367 15.89 -10.39 5.40
CA GLY A 367 15.41 -10.19 6.78
C GLY A 367 14.46 -11.28 7.27
N TYR A 368 13.60 -11.81 6.40
CA TYR A 368 12.63 -12.87 6.73
C TYR A 368 13.28 -14.26 6.86
N SER A 369 14.18 -14.61 5.94
CA SER A 369 14.73 -15.97 5.78
C SER A 369 15.28 -16.58 7.08
N PRO A 370 15.97 -15.87 7.98
CA PRO A 370 16.48 -16.41 9.24
C PRO A 370 15.36 -16.88 10.19
N PHE A 371 14.16 -16.33 10.07
CA PHE A 371 13.05 -16.61 10.98
C PHE A 371 12.16 -17.78 10.55
N ARG A 372 12.33 -18.34 9.33
CA ARG A 372 11.55 -19.47 8.84
C ARG A 372 11.62 -20.68 9.79
N VAL A 373 12.85 -21.12 10.13
CA VAL A 373 13.05 -22.28 11.02
C VAL A 373 12.51 -22.00 12.43
N PRO A 374 12.84 -20.90 13.10
CA PRO A 374 12.28 -20.57 14.41
C PRO A 374 10.74 -20.53 14.42
N LEU A 375 10.09 -19.92 13.43
CA LEU A 375 8.63 -19.86 13.33
C LEU A 375 8.00 -21.25 13.20
N LEU A 376 8.54 -22.09 12.30
CA LEU A 376 8.07 -23.48 12.11
C LEU A 376 8.25 -24.33 13.38
N GLN A 377 9.33 -24.10 14.13
CA GLN A 377 9.56 -24.76 15.42
C GLN A 377 8.55 -24.34 16.50
N GLN A 378 8.00 -23.12 16.37
CA GLN A 378 6.90 -22.65 17.23
C GLN A 378 5.52 -23.12 16.73
N GLY A 379 5.43 -23.89 15.64
CA GLY A 379 4.16 -24.40 15.11
C GLY A 379 3.41 -23.40 14.22
N VAL A 380 4.06 -22.33 13.74
CA VAL A 380 3.49 -21.40 12.77
C VAL A 380 3.45 -22.08 11.40
N GLU A 381 2.34 -21.96 10.69
CA GLU A 381 2.20 -22.40 9.30
C GLU A 381 2.75 -21.31 8.36
N LEU A 382 3.69 -21.65 7.47
CA LEU A 382 4.28 -20.70 6.53
C LEU A 382 3.94 -21.06 5.10
N TYR A 383 3.42 -20.06 4.38
CA TYR A 383 3.08 -20.16 2.97
C TYR A 383 3.76 -19.04 2.21
N GLU A 384 4.42 -19.38 1.10
CA GLU A 384 5.13 -18.44 0.24
C GLU A 384 4.47 -18.36 -1.13
N PHE A 385 3.93 -17.19 -1.47
CA PHE A 385 3.19 -16.95 -2.70
C PHE A 385 4.08 -17.17 -3.94
N LYS A 386 3.56 -17.91 -4.93
CA LYS A 386 4.26 -18.20 -6.17
C LYS A 386 4.25 -17.00 -7.12
N SER A 387 5.37 -16.76 -7.79
CA SER A 387 5.42 -15.89 -8.95
C SER A 387 4.76 -16.57 -10.15
N GLN A 388 3.45 -16.45 -10.31
CA GLN A 388 2.72 -17.11 -11.40
C GLN A 388 3.22 -16.64 -12.77
N GLN A 389 3.77 -17.57 -13.56
CA GLN A 389 4.32 -17.31 -14.89
C GLN A 389 3.37 -17.73 -16.02
N LYS A 390 2.06 -17.80 -15.82
CA LYS A 390 1.10 -18.32 -16.82
C LYS A 390 0.55 -17.29 -17.81
N ALA A 391 1.11 -16.09 -17.92
CA ALA A 391 0.77 -15.21 -19.04
C ALA A 391 1.50 -15.66 -20.32
N PRO A 392 0.85 -15.71 -21.49
CA PRO A 392 1.53 -16.00 -22.74
C PRO A 392 2.62 -14.95 -23.01
N ARG A 393 3.75 -15.40 -23.60
CA ARG A 393 4.84 -14.49 -23.99
C ARG A 393 4.31 -13.49 -25.01
N VAL A 394 4.26 -12.21 -24.65
CA VAL A 394 3.95 -11.14 -25.59
C VAL A 394 5.26 -10.48 -26.00
N GLY A 395 5.55 -10.50 -27.30
CA GLY A 395 6.69 -9.83 -27.91
C GLY A 395 8.02 -10.57 -27.90
N PHE A 396 8.98 -10.04 -28.65
CA PHE A 396 10.30 -10.64 -28.93
C PHE A 396 11.21 -10.77 -27.68
N THR A 397 10.93 -10.03 -26.60
CA THR A 397 11.74 -10.01 -25.37
C THR A 397 11.27 -10.98 -24.29
N GLY A 398 10.14 -11.69 -24.51
CA GLY A 398 9.70 -12.78 -23.65
C GLY A 398 9.44 -12.43 -22.18
N SER A 399 9.09 -11.17 -21.87
CA SER A 399 8.69 -10.73 -20.54
C SER A 399 7.42 -11.47 -20.11
N ARG A 400 7.47 -12.16 -18.97
CA ARG A 400 6.31 -12.80 -18.34
C ARG A 400 5.85 -11.91 -17.19
N SER A 401 4.56 -11.60 -17.14
CA SER A 401 3.97 -10.92 -15.98
C SER A 401 4.20 -11.77 -14.73
N ARG A 402 4.77 -11.13 -13.70
CA ARG A 402 4.97 -11.73 -12.38
C ARG A 402 3.84 -11.28 -11.46
N ALA A 403 3.24 -12.22 -10.74
CA ALA A 403 2.38 -11.89 -9.63
C ALA A 403 3.21 -11.75 -8.35
N SER A 404 2.93 -10.73 -7.57
CA SER A 404 3.50 -10.51 -6.25
C SER A 404 2.38 -10.19 -5.26
N LEU A 405 2.51 -10.66 -4.03
CA LEU A 405 1.62 -10.28 -2.94
C LEU A 405 1.94 -8.85 -2.51
N HIS A 406 0.89 -8.03 -2.26
CA HIS A 406 1.06 -6.69 -1.71
C HIS A 406 0.03 -6.34 -0.62
N ALA A 407 -1.01 -7.15 -0.41
CA ALA A 407 -2.00 -6.96 0.64
C ALA A 407 -1.39 -7.02 2.05
N LYS A 408 -1.85 -6.14 2.93
CA LYS A 408 -1.54 -6.11 4.35
C LYS A 408 -2.85 -6.28 5.11
N THR A 409 -3.12 -7.53 5.46
CA THR A 409 -4.44 -7.94 5.97
C THR A 409 -4.27 -8.99 7.05
N TYR A 410 -5.03 -8.83 8.12
CA TYR A 410 -4.99 -9.75 9.25
C TYR A 410 -6.41 -10.17 9.60
N ILE A 411 -6.62 -11.46 9.82
CA ILE A 411 -7.91 -12.02 10.22
C ILE A 411 -7.72 -12.70 11.57
N ILE A 412 -8.53 -12.31 12.56
CA ILE A 412 -8.47 -12.81 13.91
C ILE A 412 -9.77 -13.53 14.24
N ASP A 413 -9.67 -14.83 14.59
CA ASP A 413 -10.77 -15.69 15.06
C ASP A 413 -11.97 -15.78 14.12
N HIS A 414 -11.81 -15.45 12.82
CA HIS A 414 -12.90 -15.26 11.85
C HIS A 414 -13.96 -14.25 12.32
N LYS A 415 -13.56 -13.29 13.16
CA LYS A 415 -14.44 -12.25 13.73
C LYS A 415 -14.00 -10.85 13.44
N ILE A 416 -12.69 -10.61 13.35
CA ILE A 416 -12.10 -9.29 13.16
C ILE A 416 -11.27 -9.33 11.89
N LEU A 417 -11.49 -8.33 11.04
CA LEU A 417 -10.71 -8.06 9.83
C LEU A 417 -9.92 -6.78 10.03
N VAL A 418 -8.61 -6.85 9.83
CA VAL A 418 -7.72 -5.68 9.82
C VAL A 418 -7.17 -5.48 8.42
N VAL A 419 -7.36 -4.31 7.83
CA VAL A 419 -6.91 -3.96 6.46
C VAL A 419 -6.26 -2.58 6.47
N GLY A 420 -5.12 -2.44 5.81
CA GLY A 420 -4.47 -1.14 5.72
C GLY A 420 -3.18 -1.15 4.92
N SER A 421 -2.27 -0.27 5.30
CA SER A 421 -0.97 -0.12 4.65
C SER A 421 0.18 -0.82 5.39
N MET A 422 -0.04 -1.25 6.65
CA MET A 422 0.98 -1.72 7.58
C MET A 422 1.45 -3.14 7.29
N ASN A 423 2.73 -3.32 6.97
CA ASN A 423 3.38 -4.63 6.95
C ASN A 423 3.80 -5.08 8.37
N LEU A 424 4.12 -6.36 8.54
CA LEU A 424 4.78 -6.87 9.74
C LEU A 424 6.30 -6.86 9.57
N ASP A 425 6.87 -5.68 9.53
CA ASP A 425 8.31 -5.43 9.41
C ASP A 425 8.76 -4.21 10.22
N PRO A 426 10.07 -4.05 10.48
CA PRO A 426 10.61 -2.92 11.23
C PRO A 426 10.38 -1.56 10.58
N ARG A 427 10.27 -1.49 9.25
CA ARG A 427 10.01 -0.22 8.57
C ARG A 427 8.63 0.30 8.91
N SER A 428 7.60 -0.56 8.84
CA SER A 428 6.25 -0.20 9.24
C SER A 428 6.16 0.13 10.73
N ALA A 429 6.89 -0.61 11.59
CA ALA A 429 6.89 -0.35 13.01
C ALA A 429 7.56 1.00 13.37
N ASN A 430 8.74 1.33 12.79
CA ASN A 430 9.63 2.36 13.30
C ASN A 430 9.88 3.54 12.35
N LEU A 431 9.73 3.35 11.05
CA LEU A 431 10.18 4.33 10.05
C LEU A 431 9.03 4.95 9.27
N ASN A 432 8.20 4.13 8.66
CA ASN A 432 7.09 4.61 7.85
C ASN A 432 5.88 4.96 8.72
N THR A 433 5.07 5.88 8.24
CA THR A 433 3.73 6.04 8.80
C THR A 433 2.75 5.12 8.11
N GLU A 434 1.85 4.54 8.89
CA GLU A 434 0.90 3.53 8.45
C GLU A 434 -0.51 3.87 8.92
N GLN A 435 -1.49 3.21 8.29
CA GLN A 435 -2.90 3.28 8.69
C GLN A 435 -3.58 1.93 8.56
N THR A 436 -4.55 1.67 9.42
CA THR A 436 -5.36 0.44 9.40
C THR A 436 -6.81 0.69 9.79
N LEU A 437 -7.72 -0.06 9.15
CA LEU A 437 -9.09 -0.27 9.60
C LEU A 437 -9.16 -1.59 10.37
N VAL A 438 -9.73 -1.57 11.57
CA VAL A 438 -10.09 -2.74 12.38
C VAL A 438 -11.60 -2.88 12.32
N ILE A 439 -12.10 -3.95 11.71
CA ILE A 439 -13.54 -4.14 11.43
C ILE A 439 -14.01 -5.37 12.20
N HIS A 440 -14.93 -5.19 13.14
CA HIS A 440 -15.49 -6.26 13.96
C HIS A 440 -16.69 -6.90 13.26
N SER A 441 -16.41 -7.70 12.21
CA SER A 441 -17.40 -8.32 11.35
C SER A 441 -17.06 -9.76 11.02
N PRO A 442 -17.75 -10.75 11.60
CA PRO A 442 -17.57 -12.16 11.23
C PRO A 442 -17.79 -12.40 9.72
N ALA A 443 -18.76 -11.71 9.12
CA ALA A 443 -19.06 -11.89 7.69
C ALA A 443 -17.91 -11.44 6.78
N LEU A 444 -17.29 -10.27 7.06
CA LEU A 444 -16.15 -9.77 6.29
C LEU A 444 -14.87 -10.54 6.62
N ALA A 445 -14.66 -10.90 7.88
CA ALA A 445 -13.53 -11.72 8.30
C ALA A 445 -13.56 -13.09 7.61
N GLU A 446 -14.72 -13.76 7.56
CA GLU A 446 -14.91 -15.01 6.84
C GLU A 446 -14.71 -14.87 5.33
N GLN A 447 -15.26 -13.80 4.72
CA GLN A 447 -15.06 -13.53 3.30
C GLN A 447 -13.57 -13.43 2.94
N VAL A 448 -12.77 -12.74 3.77
CA VAL A 448 -11.34 -12.57 3.53
C VAL A 448 -10.54 -13.82 3.94
N ALA A 449 -10.97 -14.55 4.97
CA ALA A 449 -10.41 -15.87 5.32
C ALA A 449 -10.53 -16.85 4.14
N GLN A 450 -11.64 -16.86 3.42
CA GLN A 450 -11.80 -17.68 2.21
C GLN A 450 -10.87 -17.22 1.08
N ILE A 451 -10.53 -15.93 0.98
CA ILE A 451 -9.50 -15.44 0.05
C ILE A 451 -8.13 -15.97 0.48
N PHE A 452 -7.82 -15.91 1.77
CA PHE A 452 -6.59 -16.45 2.34
C PHE A 452 -6.44 -17.94 2.05
N GLU A 453 -7.45 -18.76 2.36
CA GLU A 453 -7.41 -20.22 2.14
C GLU A 453 -7.20 -20.58 0.65
N ARG A 454 -7.81 -19.83 -0.27
CA ARG A 454 -7.52 -19.99 -1.72
C ARG A 454 -6.10 -19.57 -2.09
N ALA A 455 -5.57 -18.56 -1.43
CA ALA A 455 -4.23 -18.04 -1.72
C ALA A 455 -3.12 -18.93 -1.17
N ILE A 456 -3.37 -19.70 -0.09
CA ILE A 456 -2.42 -20.69 0.45
C ILE A 456 -2.55 -22.08 -0.21
N ALA A 457 -3.53 -22.27 -1.09
CA ALA A 457 -3.70 -23.55 -1.79
C ALA A 457 -2.40 -23.92 -2.55
N PRO A 458 -2.07 -25.22 -2.67
CA PRO A 458 -0.79 -25.69 -3.23
C PRO A 458 -0.54 -25.23 -4.67
N GLU A 459 -1.59 -24.87 -5.42
CA GLU A 459 -1.50 -24.32 -6.77
C GLU A 459 -1.01 -22.85 -6.77
N ALA A 460 -1.32 -22.10 -5.70
CA ALA A 460 -1.03 -20.67 -5.56
C ALA A 460 0.21 -20.37 -4.73
N SER A 461 0.53 -21.21 -3.75
CA SER A 461 1.62 -20.98 -2.80
C SER A 461 2.44 -22.23 -2.54
N TYR A 462 3.67 -22.05 -2.11
CA TYR A 462 4.50 -23.10 -1.53
C TYR A 462 4.16 -23.22 -0.04
N HIS A 463 3.90 -24.43 0.44
CA HIS A 463 3.88 -24.71 1.87
C HIS A 463 5.32 -24.98 2.33
N VAL A 464 5.82 -24.18 3.27
CA VAL A 464 7.17 -24.32 3.83
C VAL A 464 7.09 -25.13 5.11
N THR A 465 7.91 -26.18 5.21
CA THR A 465 7.95 -27.07 6.40
C THR A 465 9.38 -27.36 6.81
N LEU A 466 9.56 -27.86 8.03
CA LEU A 466 10.83 -28.48 8.42
C LEU A 466 11.00 -29.81 7.69
N ALA A 467 12.23 -30.10 7.26
CA ALA A 467 12.57 -31.39 6.66
C ALA A 467 12.47 -32.50 7.72
N ASP A 468 11.78 -33.58 7.38
CA ASP A 468 11.69 -34.77 8.23
C ASP A 468 12.98 -35.62 8.19
N ALA A 469 13.05 -36.60 9.10
CA ALA A 469 14.24 -37.46 9.21
C ALA A 469 14.53 -38.25 7.94
N ALA A 470 13.50 -38.69 7.19
CA ALA A 470 13.65 -39.43 5.95
C ALA A 470 14.19 -38.51 4.82
N GLN A 471 13.67 -37.28 4.73
CA GLN A 471 14.14 -36.27 3.78
C GLN A 471 15.61 -35.90 4.04
N LEU A 472 15.99 -35.69 5.31
CA LEU A 472 17.37 -35.41 5.69
C LEU A 472 18.31 -36.59 5.40
N ALA A 473 17.86 -37.84 5.66
CA ALA A 473 18.62 -39.05 5.32
C ALA A 473 18.82 -39.19 3.81
N TYR A 474 17.79 -38.92 3.01
CA TYR A 474 17.85 -38.92 1.56
C TYR A 474 18.86 -37.88 1.04
N LEU A 475 18.78 -36.62 1.53
CA LEU A 475 19.72 -35.57 1.13
C LEU A 475 21.19 -35.96 1.44
N ARG A 476 21.43 -36.55 2.61
CA ARG A 476 22.77 -37.09 2.94
C ARG A 476 23.23 -38.16 1.98
N SER A 477 22.33 -39.08 1.59
CA SER A 477 22.66 -40.20 0.70
C SER A 477 23.08 -39.78 -0.70
N ILE A 478 22.56 -38.65 -1.19
CA ILE A 478 22.89 -38.09 -2.52
C ILE A 478 23.95 -36.99 -2.47
N GLY A 479 24.55 -36.70 -1.30
CA GLY A 479 25.53 -35.63 -1.12
C GLY A 479 24.99 -34.22 -1.35
N ALA A 480 23.69 -34.03 -1.25
CA ALA A 480 23.05 -32.72 -1.39
C ALA A 480 23.26 -31.88 -0.13
N PRO A 481 23.24 -30.52 -0.22
CA PRO A 481 23.26 -29.66 0.93
C PRO A 481 22.11 -30.00 1.88
N LEU A 482 22.41 -30.07 3.18
CA LEU A 482 21.37 -30.32 4.20
C LEU A 482 20.59 -29.01 4.39
N SER A 483 19.40 -28.93 3.84
CA SER A 483 18.45 -27.88 4.17
C SER A 483 17.51 -28.35 5.28
N PRO A 484 17.33 -27.55 6.35
CA PRO A 484 16.30 -27.85 7.34
C PRO A 484 14.90 -27.55 6.81
N LEU A 485 14.76 -26.93 5.65
CA LEU A 485 13.52 -26.46 5.06
C LEU A 485 13.18 -27.22 3.78
N VAL A 486 11.89 -27.45 3.60
CA VAL A 486 11.29 -28.05 2.42
C VAL A 486 10.11 -27.20 1.97
N TRP A 487 10.04 -26.88 0.68
CA TRP A 487 8.90 -26.26 0.02
C TRP A 487 8.12 -27.32 -0.74
N THR A 488 6.82 -27.35 -0.56
CA THR A 488 5.95 -28.28 -1.30
C THR A 488 4.87 -27.49 -2.06
N ASP A 489 4.57 -27.93 -3.27
CA ASP A 489 3.49 -27.39 -4.07
C ASP A 489 2.81 -28.48 -4.92
N VAL A 490 1.78 -28.08 -5.66
CA VAL A 490 1.17 -28.89 -6.71
C VAL A 490 1.23 -28.10 -8.02
N GLU A 491 1.76 -28.73 -9.06
CA GLU A 491 1.74 -28.18 -10.42
C GLU A 491 1.24 -29.26 -11.39
N ASP A 492 0.20 -28.91 -12.16
CA ASP A 492 -0.48 -29.82 -13.10
C ASP A 492 -0.89 -31.16 -12.44
N GLY A 493 -1.41 -31.10 -11.18
CA GLY A 493 -1.83 -32.24 -10.39
C GLY A 493 -0.70 -33.06 -9.77
N THR A 494 0.56 -32.68 -10.00
CA THR A 494 1.73 -33.38 -9.45
C THR A 494 2.30 -32.62 -8.26
N ARG A 495 2.43 -33.30 -7.12
CA ARG A 495 3.12 -32.75 -5.95
C ARG A 495 4.63 -32.69 -6.22
N ARG A 496 5.20 -31.51 -5.97
CA ARG A 496 6.63 -31.24 -6.08
C ARG A 496 7.21 -30.85 -4.74
N THR A 497 8.47 -31.14 -4.55
CA THR A 497 9.22 -30.84 -3.32
C THR A 497 10.56 -30.21 -3.70
N TYR A 498 10.89 -29.10 -3.02
CA TYR A 498 12.12 -28.36 -3.24
C TYR A 498 12.86 -28.20 -1.91
N ILE A 499 14.19 -28.15 -1.96
CA ILE A 499 15.09 -27.95 -0.82
C ILE A 499 15.81 -26.61 -0.85
N PHE A 500 15.46 -25.77 -1.82
CA PHE A 500 15.93 -24.39 -2.00
C PHE A 500 14.72 -23.51 -2.32
N ASP A 501 14.89 -22.19 -2.19
CA ASP A 501 13.85 -21.23 -2.61
C ASP A 501 13.44 -21.49 -4.07
N PRO A 502 12.19 -21.96 -4.32
CA PRO A 502 11.79 -22.42 -5.65
C PRO A 502 11.73 -21.25 -6.64
N GLN A 503 12.12 -21.51 -7.90
CA GLN A 503 12.10 -20.52 -8.99
C GLN A 503 12.96 -19.27 -8.75
N ALA A 504 13.72 -19.19 -7.66
CA ALA A 504 14.66 -18.12 -7.41
C ALA A 504 15.90 -18.29 -8.30
N GLY A 505 16.16 -17.33 -9.18
CA GLY A 505 17.36 -17.34 -10.01
C GLY A 505 18.64 -17.15 -9.19
N PHE A 506 19.79 -17.55 -9.75
CA PHE A 506 21.10 -17.41 -9.11
C PHE A 506 21.36 -15.98 -8.59
N TYR A 507 21.00 -14.97 -9.36
CA TYR A 507 21.18 -13.55 -8.99
C TYR A 507 20.38 -13.18 -7.72
N ARG A 508 19.13 -13.63 -7.57
CA ARG A 508 18.32 -13.35 -6.37
C ARG A 508 18.89 -14.04 -5.14
N ASN A 509 19.31 -15.29 -5.26
CA ASN A 509 19.96 -16.02 -4.18
C ASN A 509 21.28 -15.35 -3.74
N ALA A 510 22.10 -14.91 -4.71
CA ALA A 510 23.36 -14.21 -4.43
C ALA A 510 23.11 -12.85 -3.73
N LEU A 511 22.10 -12.08 -4.19
CA LEU A 511 21.71 -10.81 -3.54
C LEU A 511 21.17 -11.05 -2.12
N THR A 512 20.32 -12.04 -1.91
CA THR A 512 19.81 -12.38 -0.56
C THR A 512 20.97 -12.71 0.36
N GLY A 513 21.94 -13.54 -0.10
CA GLY A 513 23.15 -13.84 0.66
C GLY A 513 24.00 -12.60 0.96
N LEU A 514 24.12 -11.66 0.03
CA LEU A 514 24.84 -10.40 0.25
C LEU A 514 24.14 -9.52 1.28
N PHE A 515 22.82 -9.35 1.16
CA PHE A 515 22.05 -8.55 2.12
C PHE A 515 22.05 -9.15 3.53
N SER A 516 22.07 -10.48 3.68
CA SER A 516 22.14 -11.14 4.98
C SER A 516 23.45 -10.89 5.73
N LEU A 517 24.51 -10.45 5.03
CA LEU A 517 25.81 -10.08 5.64
C LEU A 517 25.86 -8.60 6.08
N LEU A 518 24.90 -7.78 5.65
CA LEU A 518 24.84 -6.37 6.02
C LEU A 518 24.01 -6.19 7.30
N PRO A 519 24.35 -5.24 8.18
CA PRO A 519 23.58 -4.97 9.41
C PRO A 519 22.30 -4.17 9.10
N VAL A 520 21.54 -4.60 8.08
CA VAL A 520 20.33 -3.90 7.61
C VAL A 520 19.06 -4.33 8.36
N ASN A 521 19.16 -5.29 9.28
CA ASN A 521 18.01 -5.84 10.00
C ASN A 521 17.23 -4.82 10.85
N ALA A 522 17.82 -3.69 11.22
CA ALA A 522 17.13 -2.62 11.96
C ALA A 522 16.34 -1.68 11.05
N GLU A 523 16.61 -1.68 9.74
CA GLU A 523 16.03 -0.76 8.74
C GLU A 523 15.15 -1.49 7.71
N LEU A 524 15.17 -2.82 7.72
CA LEU A 524 14.31 -3.70 6.95
C LEU A 524 13.09 -4.07 7.76
#